data_9b059a5685580aa86fa5efce4196349e
#
_entry.id   9b059a5685580aa86fa5efce4196349e
#
_cell.length_a   1.000
_cell.length_b   1.000
_cell.length_c   1.000
_cell.angle_alpha   90.00
_cell.angle_beta   90.00
_cell.angle_gamma   90.00
#
_symmetry.space_group_name_H-M   'P 1'
#
loop_
_entity.id
_entity.type
_entity.pdbx_description
1 polymer ?
#
loop_
_entity_poly.entity_id
_entity_poly.type
_entity_poly.pdbx_seq_one_letter_code
_entity_poly.pdbx_strand_id
1 'polypeptide(L)'
;VTVTQTAETLPDRLAGANSTLLLNSSFAGEENCTELLHPEAAADTNVLWVSFTKSPDQQLRRWREHADGQPAEMGIVSVEDSTRSVAADTGAGATGGPSLPETNAPIETVTSPNDLTGLGIRITEFLTEWAENENQTVVCFDSLTALLQYVELETAYEFLHILTGRLATVDAFAHFHMDPEAHDDQTIEILTGLMDAVVEVDEAGIQNVRTRNL
;
A
#
# COMPACT_ATOMS: atom_id res chain seq x y z
N VAL A 1 13.19 29.58 28.72
CA VAL A 1 13.12 28.14 28.38
C VAL A 1 12.29 28.06 27.11
N THR A 2 12.98 27.96 25.97
CA THR A 2 12.34 27.81 24.65
C THR A 2 11.96 26.33 24.54
N VAL A 3 10.69 26.02 24.63
CA VAL A 3 10.15 24.72 24.31
C VAL A 3 10.23 24.60 22.77
N THR A 4 11.20 23.87 22.27
CA THR A 4 11.22 23.43 20.88
C THR A 4 10.07 22.44 20.75
N GLN A 5 8.94 22.84 20.18
CA GLN A 5 7.94 21.90 19.69
C GLN A 5 8.62 21.10 18.56
N THR A 6 8.93 19.86 18.83
CA THR A 6 9.24 18.88 17.77
C THR A 6 8.01 18.86 16.86
N ALA A 7 8.19 19.13 15.58
CA ALA A 7 7.09 19.01 14.62
C ALA A 7 6.64 17.54 14.66
N GLU A 8 5.36 17.32 14.89
CA GLU A 8 4.74 15.99 14.91
C GLU A 8 4.90 15.37 13.51
N THR A 9 5.43 14.15 13.45
CA THR A 9 5.63 13.43 12.18
C THR A 9 4.29 12.96 11.60
N LEU A 10 4.26 12.57 10.33
CA LEU A 10 3.04 12.04 9.72
C LEU A 10 2.56 10.77 10.45
N PRO A 11 3.40 9.78 10.78
CA PRO A 11 3.00 8.64 11.60
C PRO A 11 2.40 9.03 12.96
N ASP A 12 2.97 10.02 13.65
CA ASP A 12 2.43 10.50 14.94
C ASP A 12 1.00 11.04 14.80
N ARG A 13 0.72 11.73 13.67
CA ARG A 13 -0.62 12.28 13.37
C ARG A 13 -1.64 11.22 12.99
N LEU A 14 -1.19 10.05 12.57
CA LEU A 14 -2.00 8.90 12.17
C LEU A 14 -2.08 7.82 13.25
N ALA A 15 -1.52 8.08 14.44
CA ALA A 15 -1.52 7.12 15.52
C ALA A 15 -2.94 6.65 15.86
N GLY A 16 -3.14 5.33 15.88
CA GLY A 16 -4.43 4.69 16.11
C GLY A 16 -5.28 4.45 14.84
N ALA A 17 -4.87 4.95 13.67
CA ALA A 17 -5.50 4.60 12.39
C ALA A 17 -4.96 3.24 11.89
N ASN A 18 -5.85 2.36 11.44
CA ASN A 18 -5.48 1.12 10.73
C ASN A 18 -5.58 1.30 9.21
N SER A 19 -6.31 2.32 8.74
CA SER A 19 -6.53 2.56 7.32
C SER A 19 -6.47 4.05 7.00
N THR A 20 -5.63 4.41 6.03
CA THR A 20 -5.43 5.79 5.59
C THR A 20 -5.60 5.91 4.08
N LEU A 21 -6.46 6.82 3.63
CA LEU A 21 -6.53 7.20 2.22
C LEU A 21 -5.48 8.28 1.93
N LEU A 22 -4.55 7.98 1.06
CA LEU A 22 -3.52 8.91 0.61
C LEU A 22 -3.94 9.49 -0.75
N LEU A 23 -4.48 10.70 -0.72
CA LEU A 23 -4.86 11.45 -1.91
C LEU A 23 -3.64 12.19 -2.43
N ASN A 24 -3.07 11.67 -3.50
CA ASN A 24 -1.90 12.26 -4.15
C ASN A 24 -2.02 12.14 -5.67
N SER A 25 -1.62 13.20 -6.39
CA SER A 25 -1.49 13.08 -7.84
C SER A 25 -0.44 12.03 -8.20
N SER A 26 -0.54 11.45 -9.39
CA SER A 26 0.34 10.35 -9.85
C SER A 26 1.84 10.69 -9.83
N PHE A 27 2.20 11.97 -9.67
CA PHE A 27 3.57 12.47 -9.65
C PHE A 27 4.06 12.94 -8.27
N ALA A 28 3.16 13.03 -7.28
CA ALA A 28 3.48 13.51 -5.94
C ALA A 28 3.37 12.37 -4.90
N GLY A 29 4.04 12.51 -3.78
CA GLY A 29 3.79 11.67 -2.59
C GLY A 29 4.58 10.37 -2.48
N GLU A 30 5.59 10.13 -3.33
CA GLU A 30 6.44 8.93 -3.20
C GLU A 30 7.24 8.90 -1.90
N GLU A 31 7.71 10.06 -1.45
CA GLU A 31 8.42 10.21 -0.16
C GLU A 31 7.49 9.92 1.01
N ASN A 32 6.26 10.43 0.97
CA ASN A 32 5.26 10.20 2.02
C ASN A 32 4.85 8.73 2.11
N CYS A 33 4.78 8.01 0.98
CA CYS A 33 4.53 6.57 0.99
C CYS A 33 5.64 5.83 1.74
N THR A 34 6.90 6.19 1.52
CA THR A 34 8.03 5.56 2.20
C THR A 34 8.01 5.88 3.70
N GLU A 35 7.72 7.12 4.10
CA GLU A 35 7.56 7.50 5.50
C GLU A 35 6.46 6.70 6.20
N LEU A 36 5.34 6.44 5.51
CA LEU A 36 4.24 5.63 6.04
C LEU A 36 4.54 4.13 6.08
N LEU A 37 5.52 3.64 5.32
CA LEU A 37 5.90 2.22 5.32
C LEU A 37 6.83 1.83 6.48
N HIS A 38 7.38 2.79 7.19
CA HIS A 38 8.17 2.50 8.39
C HIS A 38 7.94 3.59 9.45
N PRO A 39 6.77 3.53 10.11
CA PRO A 39 6.46 4.44 11.21
C PRO A 39 7.39 4.24 12.42
N GLU A 40 8.03 3.07 12.51
CA GLU A 40 9.04 2.69 13.50
C GLU A 40 10.37 2.39 12.82
N ALA A 41 11.31 1.75 13.51
CA ALA A 41 12.55 1.29 12.88
C ALA A 41 12.24 0.20 11.84
N ALA A 42 12.88 0.24 10.67
CA ALA A 42 12.63 -0.71 9.60
C ALA A 42 12.77 -2.18 10.08
N ALA A 43 13.72 -2.45 10.98
CA ALA A 43 13.94 -3.80 11.52
C ALA A 43 12.80 -4.34 12.39
N ASP A 44 11.88 -3.47 12.85
CA ASP A 44 10.74 -3.83 13.68
C ASP A 44 9.42 -3.71 12.88
N THR A 45 9.52 -3.61 11.54
CA THR A 45 8.37 -3.42 10.65
C THR A 45 8.31 -4.51 9.59
N ASN A 46 7.13 -5.12 9.42
CA ASN A 46 6.82 -5.98 8.28
C ASN A 46 6.18 -5.11 7.18
N VAL A 47 6.64 -5.23 5.95
CA VAL A 47 6.20 -4.38 4.83
C VAL A 47 5.57 -5.22 3.74
N LEU A 48 4.29 -4.94 3.43
CA LEU A 48 3.55 -5.56 2.34
C LEU A 48 3.21 -4.51 1.27
N TRP A 49 3.62 -4.76 0.03
CA TRP A 49 3.12 -4.02 -1.13
C TRP A 49 2.05 -4.80 -1.88
N VAL A 50 0.92 -4.14 -2.14
CA VAL A 50 -0.10 -4.57 -3.08
C VAL A 50 -0.04 -3.63 -4.27
N SER A 51 0.46 -4.11 -5.41
CA SER A 51 0.78 -3.24 -6.54
C SER A 51 0.04 -3.64 -7.81
N PHE A 52 -0.70 -2.68 -8.37
CA PHE A 52 -1.34 -2.74 -9.69
C PHE A 52 -0.52 -2.04 -10.77
N THR A 53 0.41 -1.17 -10.37
CA THR A 53 1.05 -0.22 -11.29
C THR A 53 2.53 -0.47 -11.46
N LYS A 54 3.21 -0.98 -10.45
CA LYS A 54 4.66 -1.17 -10.42
C LYS A 54 5.03 -2.64 -10.34
N SER A 55 6.09 -3.03 -11.05
CA SER A 55 6.65 -4.37 -10.92
C SER A 55 7.34 -4.58 -9.58
N PRO A 56 7.50 -5.84 -9.11
CA PRO A 56 8.24 -6.14 -7.89
C PRO A 56 9.66 -5.55 -7.87
N ASP A 57 10.38 -5.57 -9.00
CA ASP A 57 11.71 -4.98 -9.12
C ASP A 57 11.71 -3.46 -8.90
N GLN A 58 10.66 -2.76 -9.34
CA GLN A 58 10.50 -1.32 -9.13
C GLN A 58 10.24 -1.02 -7.65
N GLN A 59 9.39 -1.81 -6.97
CA GLN A 59 9.11 -1.65 -5.55
C GLN A 59 10.38 -1.87 -4.70
N LEU A 60 11.15 -2.92 -4.99
CA LEU A 60 12.39 -3.22 -4.27
C LEU A 60 13.48 -2.16 -4.50
N ARG A 61 13.60 -1.62 -5.72
CA ARG A 61 14.51 -0.49 -5.98
C ARG A 61 14.12 0.73 -5.17
N ARG A 62 12.83 1.07 -5.18
CA ARG A 62 12.30 2.21 -4.43
C ARG A 62 12.58 2.09 -2.93
N TRP A 63 12.36 0.91 -2.35
CA TRP A 63 12.73 0.68 -0.95
C TRP A 63 14.20 0.99 -0.69
N ARG A 64 15.12 0.46 -1.52
CA ARG A 64 16.57 0.67 -1.36
C ARG A 64 17.00 2.13 -1.51
N GLU A 65 16.27 2.91 -2.30
CA GLU A 65 16.58 4.32 -2.56
C GLU A 65 16.11 5.26 -1.45
N HIS A 66 15.04 4.89 -0.73
CA HIS A 66 14.35 5.79 0.19
C HIS A 66 14.28 5.31 1.63
N ALA A 67 14.50 4.02 1.88
CA ALA A 67 14.40 3.46 3.22
C ALA A 67 15.76 3.25 3.89
N ASP A 68 15.82 3.58 5.16
CA ASP A 68 16.99 3.34 6.02
C ASP A 68 16.90 1.94 6.64
N GLY A 69 17.46 0.94 5.94
CA GLY A 69 17.57 -0.42 6.45
C GLY A 69 16.66 -1.45 5.77
N GLN A 70 16.70 -2.68 6.29
CA GLN A 70 15.87 -3.79 5.82
C GLN A 70 14.68 -3.96 6.78
N PRO A 71 13.47 -4.20 6.28
CA PRO A 71 12.34 -4.53 7.12
C PRO A 71 12.54 -5.91 7.76
N ALA A 72 11.81 -6.17 8.85
CA ALA A 72 11.81 -7.48 9.50
C ALA A 72 11.34 -8.56 8.52
N GLU A 73 10.20 -8.31 7.89
CA GLU A 73 9.67 -9.14 6.81
C GLU A 73 9.21 -8.24 5.65
N MET A 74 9.29 -8.77 4.42
CA MET A 74 8.87 -8.05 3.22
C MET A 74 8.09 -8.98 2.31
N GLY A 75 6.95 -8.53 1.79
CA GLY A 75 6.13 -9.25 0.82
C GLY A 75 5.61 -8.34 -0.29
N ILE A 76 5.33 -8.93 -1.43
CA ILE A 76 4.75 -8.23 -2.58
C ILE A 76 3.60 -9.06 -3.14
N VAL A 77 2.42 -8.45 -3.24
CA VAL A 77 1.30 -8.96 -4.03
C VAL A 77 1.25 -8.16 -5.33
N SER A 78 1.70 -8.77 -6.42
CA SER A 78 1.68 -8.17 -7.75
C SER A 78 0.38 -8.53 -8.46
N VAL A 79 -0.37 -7.51 -8.86
CA VAL A 79 -1.60 -7.69 -9.65
C VAL A 79 -1.27 -7.44 -11.11
N GLU A 80 -1.37 -8.47 -11.93
CA GLU A 80 -1.02 -8.43 -13.34
C GLU A 80 -2.26 -8.42 -14.23
N ASP A 81 -2.24 -7.58 -15.26
CA ASP A 81 -3.19 -7.68 -16.36
C ASP A 81 -2.65 -8.68 -17.38
N SER A 82 -3.34 -9.82 -17.55
CA SER A 82 -2.96 -10.87 -18.49
C SER A 82 -2.83 -10.38 -19.95
N THR A 83 -3.46 -9.25 -20.29
CA THR A 83 -3.33 -8.63 -21.61
C THR A 83 -1.98 -7.92 -21.80
N ARG A 84 -1.32 -7.50 -20.72
CA ARG A 84 0.04 -6.91 -20.76
C ARG A 84 1.14 -7.96 -20.80
N SER A 85 0.93 -9.10 -20.17
CA SER A 85 1.93 -10.19 -20.11
C SER A 85 2.26 -10.79 -21.49
N VAL A 86 1.31 -10.80 -22.43
CA VAL A 86 1.53 -11.34 -23.79
C VAL A 86 2.48 -10.47 -24.63
N ALA A 87 2.66 -9.20 -24.29
CA ALA A 87 3.55 -8.28 -25.01
C ALA A 87 5.02 -8.35 -24.53
N ALA A 88 5.28 -8.92 -23.36
CA ALA A 88 6.62 -9.02 -22.77
C ALA A 88 7.32 -10.36 -23.04
N ASP A 89 6.59 -11.41 -23.48
CA ASP A 89 7.09 -12.79 -23.59
C ASP A 89 7.57 -13.19 -25.01
N THR A 90 8.07 -12.26 -25.81
CA THR A 90 8.72 -12.57 -27.09
C THR A 90 10.26 -12.68 -26.99
N GLY A 91 10.79 -12.95 -25.81
CA GLY A 91 12.23 -13.07 -25.59
C GLY A 91 12.63 -14.14 -24.59
N ALA A 92 12.94 -15.34 -25.10
CA ALA A 92 13.75 -16.39 -24.50
C ALA A 92 13.17 -17.13 -23.28
N GLY A 93 12.91 -18.43 -23.46
CA GLY A 93 12.59 -19.40 -22.42
C GLY A 93 13.60 -19.36 -21.26
N ALA A 94 13.09 -19.02 -20.10
CA ALA A 94 13.74 -19.32 -18.84
C ALA A 94 12.67 -19.89 -17.90
N THR A 95 12.76 -21.20 -17.68
CA THR A 95 12.11 -21.90 -16.58
C THR A 95 12.82 -21.48 -15.29
N GLY A 96 12.28 -20.50 -14.60
CA GLY A 96 12.76 -19.99 -13.32
C GLY A 96 12.17 -18.60 -13.15
N GLY A 97 11.26 -18.42 -12.20
CA GLY A 97 10.83 -17.09 -11.82
C GLY A 97 12.04 -16.22 -11.48
N PRO A 98 11.98 -14.90 -11.64
CA PRO A 98 13.11 -14.03 -11.36
C PRO A 98 13.48 -14.17 -9.89
N SER A 99 14.57 -14.91 -9.62
CA SER A 99 15.24 -14.86 -8.33
C SER A 99 15.93 -13.52 -8.27
N LEU A 100 15.32 -12.57 -7.55
CA LEU A 100 15.95 -11.30 -7.25
C LEU A 100 17.14 -11.57 -6.34
N PRO A 101 18.39 -11.28 -6.76
CA PRO A 101 19.51 -11.42 -5.88
C PRO A 101 19.36 -10.40 -4.74
N GLU A 102 19.37 -10.87 -3.51
CA GLU A 102 19.57 -10.15 -2.24
C GLU A 102 18.35 -9.72 -1.40
N THR A 103 17.11 -9.90 -1.82
CA THR A 103 15.98 -9.82 -0.89
C THR A 103 15.11 -11.07 -1.08
N ASN A 104 14.97 -11.86 -0.02
CA ASN A 104 14.14 -13.06 -0.01
C ASN A 104 12.64 -12.70 0.16
N ALA A 105 12.20 -11.61 -0.47
CA ALA A 105 10.81 -11.16 -0.39
C ALA A 105 9.93 -12.12 -1.19
N PRO A 106 8.99 -12.84 -0.58
CA PRO A 106 8.01 -13.63 -1.30
C PRO A 106 7.16 -12.71 -2.19
N ILE A 107 6.97 -13.14 -3.45
CA ILE A 107 6.16 -12.45 -4.43
C ILE A 107 5.00 -13.36 -4.77
N GLU A 108 3.79 -12.89 -4.46
CA GLU A 108 2.54 -13.53 -4.84
C GLU A 108 1.93 -12.78 -6.03
N THR A 109 1.40 -13.52 -7.00
CA THR A 109 0.83 -12.93 -8.21
C THR A 109 -0.67 -13.21 -8.28
N VAL A 110 -1.45 -12.15 -8.52
CA VAL A 110 -2.86 -12.20 -8.90
C VAL A 110 -2.94 -11.89 -10.39
N THR A 111 -3.33 -12.88 -11.18
CA THR A 111 -3.27 -12.81 -12.66
C THR A 111 -4.43 -12.06 -13.31
N SER A 112 -5.39 -11.59 -12.52
CA SER A 112 -6.54 -10.84 -13.00
C SER A 112 -6.89 -9.72 -12.04
N PRO A 113 -6.85 -8.45 -12.48
CA PRO A 113 -7.09 -7.28 -11.60
C PRO A 113 -8.50 -7.21 -11.01
N ASN A 114 -9.47 -7.95 -11.57
CA ASN A 114 -10.83 -8.07 -11.05
C ASN A 114 -11.04 -9.28 -10.12
N ASP A 115 -10.01 -10.11 -9.88
CA ASP A 115 -10.07 -11.20 -8.91
C ASP A 115 -9.80 -10.69 -7.49
N LEU A 116 -10.78 -9.95 -6.95
CA LEU A 116 -10.68 -9.41 -5.58
C LEU A 116 -10.67 -10.51 -4.52
N THR A 117 -11.27 -11.66 -4.81
CA THR A 117 -11.22 -12.82 -3.89
C THR A 117 -9.80 -13.35 -3.78
N GLY A 118 -9.15 -13.59 -4.91
CA GLY A 118 -7.75 -14.02 -4.94
C GLY A 118 -6.83 -12.98 -4.29
N LEU A 119 -7.04 -11.70 -4.58
CA LEU A 119 -6.29 -10.60 -3.97
C LEU A 119 -6.45 -10.60 -2.45
N GLY A 120 -7.67 -10.68 -1.94
CA GLY A 120 -7.97 -10.71 -0.51
C GLY A 120 -7.34 -11.92 0.20
N ILE A 121 -7.32 -13.09 -0.44
CA ILE A 121 -6.66 -14.29 0.08
C ILE A 121 -5.16 -14.04 0.23
N ARG A 122 -4.46 -13.55 -0.81
CA ARG A 122 -3.02 -13.30 -0.77
C ARG A 122 -2.63 -12.29 0.30
N ILE A 123 -3.37 -11.18 0.40
CA ILE A 123 -3.13 -10.20 1.47
C ILE A 123 -3.32 -10.86 2.85
N THR A 124 -4.40 -11.63 3.03
CA THR A 124 -4.72 -12.26 4.32
C THR A 124 -3.69 -13.31 4.73
N GLU A 125 -3.10 -14.03 3.78
CA GLU A 125 -2.01 -15.00 4.03
C GLU A 125 -0.81 -14.30 4.69
N PHE A 126 -0.32 -13.18 4.14
CA PHE A 126 0.74 -12.37 4.76
C PHE A 126 0.34 -11.83 6.12
N LEU A 127 -0.84 -11.23 6.24
CA LEU A 127 -1.31 -10.66 7.51
C LEU A 127 -1.43 -11.73 8.61
N THR A 128 -1.81 -12.96 8.24
CA THR A 128 -1.96 -14.06 9.20
C THR A 128 -0.60 -14.61 9.62
N GLU A 129 0.32 -14.79 8.68
CA GLU A 129 1.67 -15.25 8.96
C GLU A 129 2.42 -14.27 9.87
N TRP A 130 2.33 -12.97 9.56
CA TRP A 130 3.05 -11.93 10.30
C TRP A 130 2.38 -11.54 11.63
N ALA A 131 1.12 -11.88 11.84
CA ALA A 131 0.47 -11.68 13.12
C ALA A 131 1.07 -12.55 14.25
N GLU A 132 1.91 -13.54 13.90
CA GLU A 132 2.60 -14.38 14.87
C GLU A 132 3.90 -13.75 15.41
N ASN A 133 4.41 -12.70 14.74
CA ASN A 133 5.57 -11.94 15.23
C ASN A 133 5.12 -10.63 15.90
N GLU A 134 6.03 -10.01 16.66
CA GLU A 134 5.73 -8.78 17.43
C GLU A 134 5.95 -7.49 16.62
N ASN A 135 6.23 -7.59 15.30
CA ASN A 135 6.53 -6.45 14.48
C ASN A 135 5.25 -5.76 13.96
N GLN A 136 5.31 -4.44 13.84
CA GLN A 136 4.23 -3.68 13.19
C GLN A 136 4.10 -4.10 11.72
N THR A 137 2.90 -4.47 11.29
CA THR A 137 2.64 -4.74 9.87
C THR A 137 2.11 -3.51 9.18
N VAL A 138 2.77 -3.12 8.09
CA VAL A 138 2.41 -1.96 7.26
C VAL A 138 2.15 -2.38 5.82
N VAL A 139 1.05 -1.91 5.25
CA VAL A 139 0.60 -2.25 3.89
C VAL A 139 0.54 -0.99 3.03
N CYS A 140 1.18 -1.03 1.88
CA CYS A 140 0.99 -0.04 0.81
C CYS A 140 0.11 -0.64 -0.29
N PHE A 141 -1.06 -0.05 -0.53
CA PHE A 141 -1.97 -0.42 -1.62
C PHE A 141 -1.86 0.59 -2.77
N ASP A 142 -1.16 0.23 -3.84
CA ASP A 142 -0.89 1.09 -4.99
C ASP A 142 -1.51 0.51 -6.27
N SER A 143 -2.72 0.96 -6.69
CA SER A 143 -3.54 2.03 -6.15
C SER A 143 -5.04 1.74 -6.31
N LEU A 144 -5.87 2.45 -5.56
CA LEU A 144 -7.33 2.40 -5.73
C LEU A 144 -7.75 2.94 -7.10
N THR A 145 -7.04 3.96 -7.62
CA THR A 145 -7.27 4.47 -8.98
C THR A 145 -7.08 3.39 -10.04
N ALA A 146 -6.06 2.55 -9.90
CA ALA A 146 -5.85 1.43 -10.82
C ALA A 146 -6.91 0.34 -10.62
N LEU A 147 -7.27 0.00 -9.38
CA LEU A 147 -8.32 -0.98 -9.07
C LEU A 147 -9.64 -0.59 -9.72
N LEU A 148 -10.07 0.67 -9.59
CA LEU A 148 -11.33 1.19 -10.13
C LEU A 148 -11.40 1.23 -11.67
N GLN A 149 -10.31 0.95 -12.37
CA GLN A 149 -10.34 0.73 -13.82
C GLN A 149 -10.85 -0.66 -14.21
N TYR A 150 -10.85 -1.61 -13.27
CA TYR A 150 -11.20 -3.00 -13.51
C TYR A 150 -12.47 -3.45 -12.82
N VAL A 151 -12.90 -2.75 -11.77
CA VAL A 151 -14.11 -3.08 -10.99
C VAL A 151 -14.95 -1.85 -10.72
N GLU A 152 -16.27 -2.05 -10.58
CA GLU A 152 -17.19 -1.00 -10.21
C GLU A 152 -16.96 -0.54 -8.75
N LEU A 153 -17.28 0.71 -8.46
CA LEU A 153 -17.10 1.32 -7.13
C LEU A 153 -17.77 0.51 -6.01
N GLU A 154 -18.96 -0.02 -6.23
CA GLU A 154 -19.69 -0.83 -5.24
C GLU A 154 -18.91 -2.10 -4.87
N THR A 155 -18.36 -2.79 -5.87
CA THR A 155 -17.54 -3.99 -5.67
C THR A 155 -16.22 -3.67 -4.96
N ALA A 156 -15.58 -2.56 -5.33
CA ALA A 156 -14.37 -2.08 -4.66
C ALA A 156 -14.66 -1.72 -3.19
N TYR A 157 -15.80 -1.05 -2.94
CA TYR A 157 -16.22 -0.68 -1.60
C TYR A 157 -16.43 -1.90 -0.69
N GLU A 158 -17.14 -2.92 -1.17
CA GLU A 158 -17.37 -4.18 -0.44
C GLU A 158 -16.04 -4.87 -0.09
N PHE A 159 -15.14 -4.96 -1.05
CA PHE A 159 -13.81 -5.53 -0.85
C PHE A 159 -13.01 -4.75 0.20
N LEU A 160 -12.94 -3.42 0.06
CA LEU A 160 -12.19 -2.55 0.97
C LEU A 160 -12.78 -2.56 2.37
N HIS A 161 -14.11 -2.63 2.52
CA HIS A 161 -14.76 -2.73 3.81
C HIS A 161 -14.34 -4.00 4.58
N ILE A 162 -14.24 -5.13 3.87
CA ILE A 162 -13.74 -6.39 4.46
C ILE A 162 -12.24 -6.27 4.78
N LEU A 163 -11.46 -5.71 3.87
CA LEU A 163 -10.01 -5.57 4.04
C LEU A 163 -9.66 -4.66 5.22
N THR A 164 -10.28 -3.49 5.33
CA THR A 164 -10.02 -2.56 6.45
C THR A 164 -10.40 -3.18 7.80
N GLY A 165 -11.52 -3.92 7.86
CA GLY A 165 -11.89 -4.70 9.05
C GLY A 165 -10.85 -5.77 9.40
N ARG A 166 -10.25 -6.42 8.41
CA ARG A 166 -9.18 -7.41 8.62
C ARG A 166 -7.91 -6.74 9.15
N LEU A 167 -7.49 -5.62 8.56
CA LEU A 167 -6.33 -4.84 9.01
C LEU A 167 -6.48 -4.45 10.49
N ALA A 168 -7.62 -3.89 10.87
CA ALA A 168 -7.93 -3.53 12.26
C ALA A 168 -7.89 -4.75 13.22
N THR A 169 -8.29 -5.94 12.75
CA THR A 169 -8.29 -7.15 13.59
C THR A 169 -6.87 -7.61 13.96
N VAL A 170 -5.90 -7.39 13.08
CA VAL A 170 -4.49 -7.79 13.27
C VAL A 170 -3.59 -6.62 13.65
N ASP A 171 -4.18 -5.46 13.96
CA ASP A 171 -3.48 -4.21 14.29
C ASP A 171 -2.45 -3.79 13.22
N ALA A 172 -2.77 -4.05 11.95
CA ALA A 172 -1.95 -3.61 10.82
C ALA A 172 -2.34 -2.20 10.39
N PHE A 173 -1.36 -1.42 9.96
CA PHE A 173 -1.58 -0.12 9.32
C PHE A 173 -1.56 -0.27 7.80
N ALA A 174 -2.49 0.36 7.10
CA ALA A 174 -2.49 0.41 5.64
C ALA A 174 -2.71 1.82 5.11
N HIS A 175 -1.97 2.17 4.07
CA HIS A 175 -2.27 3.36 3.29
C HIS A 175 -2.62 2.99 1.85
N PHE A 176 -3.68 3.61 1.35
CA PHE A 176 -4.27 3.35 0.05
C PHE A 176 -4.06 4.58 -0.84
N HIS A 177 -3.31 4.42 -1.92
CA HIS A 177 -3.07 5.50 -2.88
C HIS A 177 -4.29 5.72 -3.77
N MET A 178 -4.65 6.99 -3.97
CA MET A 178 -5.69 7.40 -4.91
C MET A 178 -5.34 8.75 -5.53
N ASP A 179 -5.44 8.84 -6.86
CA ASP A 179 -5.30 10.10 -7.58
C ASP A 179 -6.64 10.84 -7.59
N PRO A 180 -6.77 11.96 -6.85
CA PRO A 180 -8.04 12.69 -6.77
C PRO A 180 -8.45 13.31 -8.11
N GLU A 181 -7.52 13.58 -9.03
CA GLU A 181 -7.83 14.16 -10.34
C GLU A 181 -8.44 13.15 -11.32
N ALA A 182 -8.31 11.84 -11.02
CA ALA A 182 -8.84 10.76 -11.84
C ALA A 182 -10.28 10.38 -11.50
N HIS A 183 -10.87 10.96 -10.45
CA HIS A 183 -12.18 10.56 -9.92
C HIS A 183 -13.06 11.77 -9.61
N ASP A 184 -14.38 11.55 -9.54
CA ASP A 184 -15.32 12.55 -9.06
C ASP A 184 -15.31 12.64 -7.52
N ASP A 185 -15.78 13.77 -6.99
CA ASP A 185 -15.84 14.06 -5.57
C ASP A 185 -16.66 13.00 -4.81
N GLN A 186 -17.72 12.48 -5.42
CA GLN A 186 -18.59 11.48 -4.80
C GLN A 186 -17.84 10.15 -4.59
N THR A 187 -17.06 9.71 -5.56
CA THR A 187 -16.22 8.51 -5.44
C THR A 187 -15.19 8.66 -4.32
N ILE A 188 -14.53 9.82 -4.26
CA ILE A 188 -13.55 10.13 -3.21
C ILE A 188 -14.21 10.13 -1.84
N GLU A 189 -15.37 10.77 -1.68
CA GLU A 189 -16.08 10.82 -0.40
C GLU A 189 -16.58 9.45 0.07
N ILE A 190 -17.06 8.60 -0.84
CA ILE A 190 -17.48 7.23 -0.52
C ILE A 190 -16.30 6.42 0.03
N LEU A 191 -15.14 6.47 -0.62
CA LEU A 191 -13.96 5.75 -0.17
C LEU A 191 -13.35 6.35 1.10
N THR A 192 -13.34 7.68 1.22
CA THR A 192 -12.98 8.37 2.47
C THR A 192 -13.83 7.88 3.64
N GLY A 193 -15.11 7.61 3.41
CA GLY A 193 -16.01 7.07 4.42
C GLY A 193 -15.63 5.71 5.00
N LEU A 194 -14.77 4.94 4.35
CA LEU A 194 -14.26 3.64 4.83
C LEU A 194 -13.01 3.77 5.69
N MET A 195 -12.24 4.84 5.51
CA MET A 195 -10.91 4.98 6.09
C MET A 195 -10.94 5.68 7.45
N ASP A 196 -9.97 5.36 8.30
CA ASP A 196 -9.79 6.01 9.61
C ASP A 196 -9.17 7.39 9.48
N ALA A 197 -8.34 7.58 8.45
CA ALA A 197 -7.69 8.84 8.16
C ALA A 197 -7.62 9.14 6.65
N VAL A 198 -7.45 10.42 6.33
CA VAL A 198 -7.19 10.91 4.97
C VAL A 198 -6.01 11.88 5.01
N VAL A 199 -5.06 11.67 4.11
CA VAL A 199 -3.91 12.55 3.90
C VAL A 199 -3.96 13.09 2.48
N GLU A 200 -3.97 14.41 2.35
CA GLU A 200 -3.93 15.10 1.06
C GLU A 200 -2.51 15.61 0.80
N VAL A 201 -1.95 15.22 -0.33
CA VAL A 201 -0.57 15.57 -0.73
C VAL A 201 -0.58 16.19 -2.11
N ASP A 202 0.13 17.31 -2.26
CA ASP A 202 0.43 17.92 -3.56
C ASP A 202 1.96 18.03 -3.79
N GLU A 203 2.37 18.75 -4.83
CA GLU A 203 3.78 18.98 -5.17
C GLU A 203 4.56 19.74 -4.07
N ALA A 204 3.88 20.45 -3.18
CA ALA A 204 4.48 21.19 -2.07
C ALA A 204 4.57 20.32 -0.78
N GLY A 205 4.03 19.11 -0.78
CA GLY A 205 4.02 18.17 0.33
C GLY A 205 2.62 17.99 0.94
N ILE A 206 2.58 17.55 2.20
CA ILE A 206 1.33 17.26 2.91
C ILE A 206 0.56 18.55 3.17
N GLN A 207 -0.65 18.65 2.61
CA GLN A 207 -1.53 19.81 2.73
C GLN A 207 -2.53 19.66 3.88
N ASN A 208 -3.08 18.46 4.05
CA ASN A 208 -4.12 18.21 5.04
C ASN A 208 -4.05 16.78 5.57
N VAL A 209 -4.32 16.61 6.86
CA VAL A 209 -4.49 15.30 7.50
C VAL A 209 -5.76 15.37 8.34
N ARG A 210 -6.71 14.51 8.02
CA ARG A 210 -7.99 14.36 8.73
C ARG A 210 -8.06 12.96 9.31
N THR A 211 -8.38 12.84 10.59
CA THR A 211 -8.62 11.56 11.25
C THR A 211 -10.08 11.48 11.70
N ARG A 212 -10.68 10.31 11.60
CA ARG A 212 -11.91 10.02 12.32
C ARG A 212 -11.58 10.01 13.82
N ASN A 213 -12.55 10.37 14.67
CA ASN A 213 -12.39 10.28 16.11
C ASN A 213 -11.90 8.87 16.50
N LEU A 214 -10.60 8.76 16.62
CA LEU A 214 -9.88 7.54 17.04
C LEU A 214 -9.84 7.53 18.57
#